data_40673cf581b3dd0c89e97a37addb5593
#
_entry.id   40673cf581b3dd0c89e97a37addb5593
#
_cell.length_a   1.000
_cell.length_b   1.000
_cell.length_c   1.000
_cell.angle_alpha   90.00
_cell.angle_beta   90.00
_cell.angle_gamma   90.00
#
_symmetry.space_group_name_H-M   'P 1'
#
loop_
_entity.id
_entity.type
_entity.pdbx_description
1 polymer ?
#
loop_
_entity_poly.entity_id
_entity_poly.type
_entity_poly.pdbx_seq_one_letter_code
_entity_poly.pdbx_strand_id
1 'polypeptide(L)'
;MGWDRPSQQPFMMEELRGTLTRFALDPKNHDFLSVLKGARNGLVYGAKIRAPHALVMVFLFGSGTPMEKLRKILTATRQHSMRLGAFVAIYKSLVLAQRKWLHGGKEDTLDTFIAGLVGGWYMFGERTPVNEQIVLYCAARCLASLLPRAPVPDNYPPNKVIPIDNTCLLYTSPS
;
A
#
# COMPACT_ATOMS: atom_id res chain seq x y z
N MET A 1 34.52 -45.92 7.90
CA MET A 1 34.51 -45.14 6.64
C MET A 1 33.31 -44.21 6.68
N GLY A 2 33.51 -43.01 7.22
CA GLY A 2 32.50 -41.96 7.29
C GLY A 2 32.46 -41.18 5.97
N TRP A 3 31.30 -41.11 5.35
CA TRP A 3 31.06 -40.25 4.21
C TRP A 3 30.62 -38.91 4.72
N ASP A 4 31.57 -38.00 4.97
CA ASP A 4 31.29 -36.58 5.16
C ASP A 4 30.92 -35.99 3.81
N ARG A 5 29.63 -35.83 3.56
CA ARG A 5 29.14 -34.94 2.47
C ARG A 5 29.40 -33.51 2.90
N PRO A 6 30.25 -32.75 2.22
CA PRO A 6 30.38 -31.34 2.49
C PRO A 6 29.02 -30.69 2.19
N SER A 7 28.51 -29.97 3.16
CA SER A 7 27.25 -29.21 3.08
C SER A 7 27.39 -28.10 2.03
N GLN A 8 26.98 -28.38 0.82
CA GLN A 8 26.95 -27.38 -0.28
C GLN A 8 25.89 -26.31 -0.10
N GLN A 9 25.02 -26.46 0.89
CA GLN A 9 23.93 -25.52 1.15
C GLN A 9 24.36 -24.11 1.59
N PRO A 10 25.39 -23.86 2.40
CA PRO A 10 25.77 -22.50 2.78
C PRO A 10 26.38 -21.71 1.61
N PHE A 11 27.14 -22.36 0.73
CA PHE A 11 27.78 -21.69 -0.40
C PHE A 11 26.77 -21.15 -1.43
N MET A 12 25.77 -21.95 -1.79
CA MET A 12 24.73 -21.55 -2.75
C MET A 12 23.85 -20.42 -2.23
N MET A 13 23.54 -20.40 -0.92
CA MET A 13 22.80 -19.32 -0.28
C MET A 13 23.61 -18.02 -0.23
N GLU A 14 24.90 -18.10 -0.02
CA GLU A 14 25.78 -16.94 0.06
C GLU A 14 26.01 -16.32 -1.34
N GLU A 15 26.17 -17.14 -2.35
CA GLU A 15 26.25 -16.71 -3.75
C GLU A 15 24.94 -16.06 -4.22
N LEU A 16 23.79 -16.65 -3.87
CA LEU A 16 22.48 -16.09 -4.15
C LEU A 16 22.28 -14.74 -3.45
N ARG A 17 22.67 -14.64 -2.18
CA ARG A 17 22.64 -13.35 -1.42
C ARG A 17 23.56 -12.32 -2.06
N GLY A 18 24.76 -12.69 -2.47
CA GLY A 18 25.72 -11.81 -3.16
C GLY A 18 25.14 -11.27 -4.49
N THR A 19 24.55 -12.14 -5.28
CA THR A 19 23.92 -11.79 -6.55
C THR A 19 22.71 -10.88 -6.34
N LEU A 20 21.84 -11.21 -5.38
CA LEU A 20 20.68 -10.37 -5.02
C LEU A 20 21.11 -8.99 -4.49
N THR A 21 22.17 -8.95 -3.70
CA THR A 21 22.70 -7.68 -3.16
C THR A 21 23.28 -6.81 -4.26
N ARG A 22 24.03 -7.38 -5.21
CA ARG A 22 24.54 -6.65 -6.38
C ARG A 22 23.40 -6.13 -7.26
N PHE A 23 22.37 -6.94 -7.51
CA PHE A 23 21.20 -6.55 -8.26
C PHE A 23 20.43 -5.41 -7.55
N ALA A 24 20.32 -5.46 -6.22
CA ALA A 24 19.63 -4.45 -5.42
C ALA A 24 20.40 -3.13 -5.30
N LEU A 25 21.75 -3.18 -5.36
CA LEU A 25 22.62 -2.00 -5.27
C LEU A 25 22.89 -1.35 -6.63
N ASP A 26 22.50 -1.98 -7.74
CA ASP A 26 22.68 -1.42 -9.07
C ASP A 26 21.74 -0.20 -9.26
N PRO A 27 22.26 1.01 -9.49
CA PRO A 27 21.46 2.21 -9.67
C PRO A 27 20.46 2.13 -10.83
N LYS A 28 20.70 1.28 -11.84
CA LYS A 28 19.77 1.05 -12.94
C LYS A 28 18.48 0.34 -12.49
N ASN A 29 18.59 -0.50 -11.45
CA ASN A 29 17.46 -1.28 -10.93
C ASN A 29 16.69 -0.57 -9.81
N HIS A 30 17.22 0.56 -9.31
CA HIS A 30 16.63 1.29 -8.19
C HIS A 30 15.17 1.70 -8.45
N ASP A 31 14.86 2.18 -9.65
CA ASP A 31 13.51 2.58 -10.03
C ASP A 31 12.55 1.39 -10.04
N PHE A 32 12.97 0.27 -10.63
CA PHE A 32 12.18 -0.96 -10.64
C PHE A 32 11.96 -1.52 -9.24
N LEU A 33 13.00 -1.54 -8.42
CA LEU A 33 12.91 -1.97 -7.01
C LEU A 33 12.01 -1.07 -6.18
N SER A 34 11.98 0.24 -6.46
CA SER A 34 11.05 1.19 -5.83
C SER A 34 9.60 0.86 -6.14
N VAL A 35 9.28 0.51 -7.39
CA VAL A 35 7.94 0.06 -7.80
C VAL A 35 7.57 -1.25 -7.08
N LEU A 36 8.47 -2.22 -7.08
CA LEU A 36 8.25 -3.53 -6.47
C LEU A 36 8.04 -3.42 -4.95
N LYS A 37 8.88 -2.61 -4.28
CA LYS A 37 8.74 -2.29 -2.85
C LYS A 37 7.41 -1.60 -2.56
N GLY A 38 6.99 -0.67 -3.43
CA GLY A 38 5.70 -0.02 -3.34
C GLY A 38 4.53 -0.99 -3.48
N ALA A 39 4.55 -1.86 -4.49
CA ALA A 39 3.55 -2.89 -4.71
C ALA A 39 3.43 -3.86 -3.52
N ARG A 40 4.56 -4.34 -3.00
CA ARG A 40 4.61 -5.17 -1.79
C ARG A 40 3.98 -4.44 -0.59
N ASN A 41 4.31 -3.18 -0.38
CA ASN A 41 3.73 -2.41 0.71
C ASN A 41 2.21 -2.27 0.54
N GLY A 42 1.73 -1.97 -0.66
CA GLY A 42 0.31 -1.93 -0.99
C GLY A 42 -0.42 -3.25 -0.68
N LEU A 43 0.19 -4.38 -1.05
CA LEU A 43 -0.33 -5.72 -0.72
C LEU A 43 -0.46 -5.92 0.80
N VAL A 44 0.60 -5.62 1.56
CA VAL A 44 0.63 -5.80 3.02
C VAL A 44 -0.39 -4.89 3.71
N TYR A 45 -0.47 -3.61 3.31
CA TYR A 45 -1.45 -2.68 3.87
C TYR A 45 -2.88 -3.09 3.53
N GLY A 46 -3.14 -3.49 2.29
CA GLY A 46 -4.44 -4.01 1.87
C GLY A 46 -4.88 -5.21 2.71
N ALA A 47 -3.97 -6.14 2.99
CA ALA A 47 -4.25 -7.29 3.86
C ALA A 47 -4.54 -6.85 5.29
N LYS A 48 -3.71 -5.98 5.86
CA LYS A 48 -3.86 -5.49 7.25
C LYS A 48 -5.19 -4.77 7.49
N ILE A 49 -5.67 -4.02 6.53
CA ILE A 49 -6.93 -3.28 6.64
C ILE A 49 -8.12 -4.19 6.38
N ARG A 50 -8.05 -5.02 5.33
CA ARG A 50 -9.20 -5.82 4.90
C ARG A 50 -9.44 -7.05 5.77
N ALA A 51 -8.40 -7.70 6.29
CA ALA A 51 -8.55 -8.92 7.06
C ALA A 51 -9.40 -8.72 8.34
N PRO A 52 -9.14 -7.73 9.22
CA PRO A 52 -9.97 -7.49 10.40
C PRO A 52 -11.40 -7.10 10.02
N HIS A 53 -11.58 -6.24 9.00
CA HIS A 53 -12.90 -5.86 8.54
C HIS A 53 -13.70 -7.06 7.99
N ALA A 54 -13.09 -7.88 7.13
CA ALA A 54 -13.72 -9.07 6.59
C ALA A 54 -14.05 -10.09 7.69
N LEU A 55 -13.18 -10.21 8.70
CA LEU A 55 -13.41 -11.09 9.86
C LEU A 55 -14.67 -10.67 10.62
N VAL A 56 -14.76 -9.41 10.99
CA VAL A 56 -15.92 -8.88 11.73
C VAL A 56 -17.21 -9.07 10.91
N MET A 57 -17.19 -8.68 9.62
CA MET A 57 -18.38 -8.76 8.77
C MET A 57 -18.84 -10.21 8.55
N VAL A 58 -17.92 -11.13 8.32
CA VAL A 58 -18.27 -12.55 8.10
C VAL A 58 -18.70 -13.24 9.39
N PHE A 59 -18.16 -12.87 10.54
CA PHE A 59 -18.59 -13.45 11.83
C PHE A 59 -19.95 -12.92 12.27
N LEU A 60 -20.23 -11.61 12.10
CA LEU A 60 -21.48 -11.01 12.53
C LEU A 60 -22.64 -11.30 11.56
N PHE A 61 -22.40 -11.27 10.25
CA PHE A 61 -23.45 -11.33 9.24
C PHE A 61 -23.36 -12.54 8.32
N GLY A 62 -22.26 -13.30 8.39
CA GLY A 62 -22.05 -14.44 7.51
C GLY A 62 -22.73 -15.71 8.03
N SER A 63 -23.47 -16.39 7.17
CA SER A 63 -23.98 -17.75 7.35
C SER A 63 -23.02 -18.79 6.78
N GLY A 64 -23.05 -20.03 7.31
CA GLY A 64 -22.26 -21.15 6.83
C GLY A 64 -21.29 -21.71 7.85
N THR A 65 -20.59 -22.77 7.46
CA THR A 65 -19.62 -23.46 8.30
C THR A 65 -18.39 -22.58 8.60
N PRO A 66 -17.67 -22.82 9.71
CA PRO A 66 -16.46 -22.05 10.06
C PRO A 66 -15.42 -22.05 8.93
N MET A 67 -15.29 -23.16 8.22
CA MET A 67 -14.34 -23.28 7.10
C MET A 67 -14.76 -22.42 5.90
N GLU A 68 -16.04 -22.35 5.58
CA GLU A 68 -16.57 -21.47 4.53
C GLU A 68 -16.37 -19.99 4.90
N LYS A 69 -16.59 -19.63 6.16
CA LYS A 69 -16.33 -18.29 6.68
C LYS A 69 -14.86 -17.91 6.52
N LEU A 70 -13.95 -18.79 6.92
CA LEU A 70 -12.50 -18.55 6.75
C LEU A 70 -12.11 -18.38 5.28
N ARG A 71 -12.63 -19.23 4.39
CA ARG A 71 -12.39 -19.12 2.95
C ARG A 71 -12.88 -17.79 2.38
N LYS A 72 -14.07 -17.32 2.78
CA LYS A 72 -14.62 -16.01 2.38
C LYS A 72 -13.71 -14.87 2.83
N ILE A 73 -13.21 -14.90 4.08
CA ILE A 73 -12.29 -13.88 4.63
C ILE A 73 -10.99 -13.84 3.83
N LEU A 74 -10.37 -15.00 3.61
CA LEU A 74 -9.10 -15.10 2.87
C LEU A 74 -9.26 -14.62 1.42
N THR A 75 -10.33 -15.01 0.75
CA THR A 75 -10.61 -14.60 -0.63
C THR A 75 -10.82 -13.08 -0.72
N ALA A 76 -11.64 -12.51 0.15
CA ALA A 76 -11.91 -11.07 0.19
C ALA A 76 -10.63 -10.27 0.49
N THR A 77 -9.83 -10.72 1.45
CA THR A 77 -8.57 -10.09 1.83
C THR A 77 -7.56 -10.14 0.67
N ARG A 78 -7.40 -11.32 0.04
CA ARG A 78 -6.49 -11.48 -1.09
C ARG A 78 -6.88 -10.59 -2.27
N GLN A 79 -8.15 -10.57 -2.67
CA GLN A 79 -8.63 -9.74 -3.78
C GLN A 79 -8.37 -8.26 -3.54
N HIS A 80 -8.69 -7.76 -2.35
CA HIS A 80 -8.46 -6.37 -2.00
C HIS A 80 -6.97 -6.01 -1.98
N SER A 81 -6.13 -6.86 -1.35
CA SER A 81 -4.69 -6.67 -1.30
C SER A 81 -4.05 -6.64 -2.67
N MET A 82 -4.44 -7.57 -3.55
CA MET A 82 -3.96 -7.62 -4.94
C MET A 82 -4.32 -6.35 -5.72
N ARG A 83 -5.56 -5.86 -5.59
CA ARG A 83 -6.00 -4.62 -6.25
C ARG A 83 -5.20 -3.42 -5.74
N LEU A 84 -5.00 -3.30 -4.42
CA LEU A 84 -4.24 -2.19 -3.84
C LEU A 84 -2.76 -2.27 -4.22
N GLY A 85 -2.15 -3.45 -4.20
CA GLY A 85 -0.77 -3.65 -4.66
C GLY A 85 -0.58 -3.29 -6.14
N ALA A 86 -1.52 -3.71 -7.00
CA ALA A 86 -1.52 -3.37 -8.42
C ALA A 86 -1.70 -1.86 -8.64
N PHE A 87 -2.60 -1.20 -7.89
CA PHE A 87 -2.75 0.25 -7.94
C PHE A 87 -1.44 0.97 -7.65
N VAL A 88 -0.74 0.60 -6.56
CA VAL A 88 0.54 1.22 -6.18
C VAL A 88 1.61 0.96 -7.24
N ALA A 89 1.64 -0.23 -7.84
CA ALA A 89 2.57 -0.55 -8.92
C ALA A 89 2.33 0.35 -10.15
N ILE A 90 1.07 0.46 -10.60
CA ILE A 90 0.69 1.31 -11.75
C ILE A 90 1.01 2.77 -11.44
N TYR A 91 0.60 3.26 -10.28
CA TYR A 91 0.85 4.63 -9.86
C TYR A 91 2.34 4.99 -9.90
N LYS A 92 3.17 4.17 -9.24
CA LYS A 92 4.62 4.41 -9.22
C LYS A 92 5.26 4.29 -10.60
N SER A 93 4.81 3.36 -11.43
CA SER A 93 5.30 3.21 -12.80
C SER A 93 4.96 4.44 -13.65
N LEU A 94 3.76 5.00 -13.51
CA LEU A 94 3.35 6.21 -14.22
C LEU A 94 4.16 7.43 -13.76
N VAL A 95 4.32 7.63 -12.45
CA VAL A 95 5.15 8.72 -11.91
C VAL A 95 6.59 8.63 -12.40
N LEU A 96 7.18 7.43 -12.41
CA LEU A 96 8.53 7.21 -12.93
C LEU A 96 8.63 7.48 -14.43
N ALA A 97 7.64 7.07 -15.22
CA ALA A 97 7.59 7.31 -16.65
C ALA A 97 7.49 8.81 -16.94
N GLN A 98 6.60 9.52 -16.25
CA GLN A 98 6.44 10.97 -16.41
C GLN A 98 7.71 11.72 -16.00
N ARG A 99 8.32 11.36 -14.88
CA ARG A 99 9.59 11.95 -14.44
C ARG A 99 10.70 11.79 -15.46
N LYS A 100 10.81 10.60 -16.08
CA LYS A 100 11.87 10.33 -17.07
C LYS A 100 11.62 10.99 -18.42
N TRP A 101 10.38 11.04 -18.87
CA TRP A 101 10.06 11.44 -20.25
C TRP A 101 9.63 12.90 -20.37
N LEU A 102 8.93 13.47 -19.36
CA LEU A 102 8.41 14.83 -19.46
C LEU A 102 9.30 15.87 -18.75
N HIS A 103 9.83 15.55 -17.57
CA HIS A 103 10.42 16.57 -16.69
C HIS A 103 11.93 16.39 -16.41
N GLY A 104 12.64 15.55 -17.15
CA GLY A 104 14.10 15.42 -17.01
C GLY A 104 14.61 15.09 -15.60
N GLY A 105 13.80 14.39 -14.79
CA GLY A 105 14.19 13.91 -13.47
C GLY A 105 13.55 14.65 -12.28
N LYS A 106 12.80 15.72 -12.49
CA LYS A 106 12.05 16.43 -11.44
C LYS A 106 10.64 15.85 -11.29
N GLU A 107 10.15 15.80 -10.07
CA GLU A 107 8.76 15.42 -9.78
C GLU A 107 7.90 16.68 -9.73
N ASP A 108 6.79 16.69 -10.48
CA ASP A 108 5.79 17.76 -10.41
C ASP A 108 4.52 17.22 -9.73
N THR A 109 3.82 18.14 -9.07
CA THR A 109 2.54 17.83 -8.39
C THR A 109 1.48 17.35 -9.39
N LEU A 110 1.50 17.87 -10.61
CA LEU A 110 0.60 17.44 -11.69
C LEU A 110 0.84 15.99 -12.12
N ASP A 111 2.09 15.54 -12.16
CA ASP A 111 2.44 14.16 -12.52
C ASP A 111 1.85 13.17 -11.51
N THR A 112 1.97 13.51 -10.23
CA THR A 112 1.40 12.73 -9.12
C THR A 112 -0.12 12.66 -9.21
N PHE A 113 -0.76 13.79 -9.53
CA PHE A 113 -2.22 13.88 -9.70
C PHE A 113 -2.70 13.03 -10.88
N ILE A 114 -2.08 13.18 -12.05
CA ILE A 114 -2.44 12.42 -13.27
C ILE A 114 -2.22 10.93 -13.06
N ALA A 115 -1.09 10.53 -12.47
CA ALA A 115 -0.80 9.12 -12.17
C ALA A 115 -1.84 8.53 -11.20
N GLY A 116 -2.25 9.30 -10.18
CA GLY A 116 -3.31 8.92 -9.25
C GLY A 116 -4.67 8.78 -9.90
N LEU A 117 -5.03 9.73 -10.79
CA LEU A 117 -6.29 9.73 -11.52
C LEU A 117 -6.39 8.52 -12.46
N VAL A 118 -5.37 8.30 -13.29
CA VAL A 118 -5.33 7.19 -14.25
C VAL A 118 -5.30 5.84 -13.53
N GLY A 119 -4.42 5.69 -12.53
CA GLY A 119 -4.33 4.46 -11.74
C GLY A 119 -5.61 4.18 -10.96
N GLY A 120 -6.21 5.21 -10.36
CA GLY A 120 -7.48 5.13 -9.63
C GLY A 120 -8.65 4.75 -10.53
N TRP A 121 -8.76 5.40 -11.69
CA TRP A 121 -9.77 5.06 -12.68
C TRP A 121 -9.68 3.59 -13.14
N TYR A 122 -8.49 3.14 -13.47
CA TYR A 122 -8.28 1.77 -13.95
C TYR A 122 -8.59 0.71 -12.88
N MET A 123 -8.17 0.93 -11.63
CA MET A 123 -8.28 -0.08 -10.58
C MET A 123 -9.60 -0.02 -9.81
N PHE A 124 -10.19 1.17 -9.65
CA PHE A 124 -11.37 1.39 -8.81
C PHE A 124 -12.58 1.93 -9.59
N GLY A 125 -12.47 2.10 -10.91
CA GLY A 125 -13.56 2.57 -11.77
C GLY A 125 -14.73 1.57 -11.91
N GLU A 126 -14.49 0.28 -11.64
CA GLU A 126 -15.55 -0.72 -11.63
C GLU A 126 -16.45 -0.54 -10.38
N ARG A 127 -17.78 -0.48 -10.61
CA ARG A 127 -18.76 -0.35 -9.53
C ARG A 127 -18.91 -1.65 -8.75
N THR A 128 -18.18 -1.76 -7.66
CA THR A 128 -18.34 -2.81 -6.66
C THR A 128 -18.53 -2.17 -5.28
N PRO A 129 -19.27 -2.79 -4.35
CA PRO A 129 -19.49 -2.22 -3.01
C PRO A 129 -18.18 -1.87 -2.27
N VAL A 130 -17.11 -2.62 -2.55
CA VAL A 130 -15.79 -2.39 -1.95
C VAL A 130 -15.13 -1.16 -2.57
N ASN A 131 -15.18 -1.01 -3.89
CA ASN A 131 -14.60 0.13 -4.59
C ASN A 131 -15.33 1.42 -4.23
N GLU A 132 -16.66 1.38 -4.14
CA GLU A 132 -17.47 2.53 -3.70
C GLU A 132 -17.07 3.00 -2.30
N GLN A 133 -16.87 2.07 -1.35
CA GLN A 133 -16.40 2.40 0.00
C GLN A 133 -15.02 3.06 -0.02
N ILE A 134 -14.09 2.56 -0.84
CA ILE A 134 -12.75 3.14 -0.98
C ILE A 134 -12.82 4.54 -1.55
N VAL A 135 -13.57 4.74 -2.63
CA VAL A 135 -13.71 6.04 -3.29
C VAL A 135 -14.37 7.05 -2.36
N LEU A 136 -15.45 6.67 -1.66
CA LEU A 136 -16.13 7.54 -0.69
C LEU A 136 -15.20 7.90 0.48
N TYR A 137 -14.43 6.93 0.99
CA TYR A 137 -13.44 7.20 2.05
C TYR A 137 -12.37 8.19 1.56
N CYS A 138 -11.77 7.96 0.39
CA CYS A 138 -10.76 8.86 -0.17
C CYS A 138 -11.35 10.26 -0.43
N ALA A 139 -12.56 10.35 -1.01
CA ALA A 139 -13.23 11.62 -1.24
C ALA A 139 -13.50 12.38 0.07
N ALA A 140 -14.02 11.70 1.09
CA ALA A 140 -14.23 12.29 2.40
C ALA A 140 -12.94 12.82 3.02
N ARG A 141 -11.82 12.09 2.88
CA ARG A 141 -10.49 12.53 3.37
C ARG A 141 -9.97 13.74 2.59
N CYS A 142 -10.13 13.75 1.27
CA CYS A 142 -9.78 14.90 0.45
C CYS A 142 -10.58 16.15 0.84
N LEU A 143 -11.89 16.02 0.99
CA LEU A 143 -12.76 17.11 1.44
C LEU A 143 -12.38 17.61 2.84
N ALA A 144 -12.12 16.68 3.78
CA ALA A 144 -11.68 17.05 5.12
C ALA A 144 -10.33 17.77 5.13
N SER A 145 -9.42 17.48 4.19
CA SER A 145 -8.14 18.19 4.06
C SER A 145 -8.27 19.62 3.51
N LEU A 146 -9.36 19.91 2.79
CA LEU A 146 -9.67 21.25 2.25
C LEU A 146 -10.30 22.17 3.30
N LEU A 147 -10.88 21.61 4.38
CA LEU A 147 -11.45 22.42 5.45
C LEU A 147 -10.35 23.10 6.26
N PRO A 148 -10.46 24.41 6.52
CA PRO A 148 -9.49 25.09 7.38
C PRO A 148 -9.53 24.48 8.78
N ARG A 149 -8.34 24.23 9.36
CA ARG A 149 -8.24 23.77 10.74
C ARG A 149 -8.73 24.84 11.68
N ALA A 150 -9.62 24.46 12.60
CA ALA A 150 -9.94 25.34 13.72
C ALA A 150 -8.65 25.60 14.52
N PRO A 151 -8.33 26.86 14.85
CA PRO A 151 -7.19 27.15 15.71
C PRO A 151 -7.37 26.46 17.06
N VAL A 152 -6.34 25.75 17.49
CA VAL A 152 -6.34 25.12 18.82
C VAL A 152 -6.24 26.25 19.85
N PRO A 153 -7.14 26.35 20.84
CA PRO A 153 -7.06 27.35 21.88
C PRO A 153 -5.74 27.23 22.66
N ASP A 154 -5.08 28.35 22.96
CA ASP A 154 -3.78 28.38 23.66
C ASP A 154 -3.77 27.71 25.04
N ASN A 155 -4.93 27.51 25.64
CA ASN A 155 -5.14 26.84 26.95
C ASN A 155 -5.51 25.37 26.83
N TYR A 156 -5.31 24.73 25.65
CA TYR A 156 -5.61 23.32 25.53
C TYR A 156 -4.53 22.47 26.24
N PRO A 157 -4.91 21.64 27.23
CA PRO A 157 -3.93 20.86 27.98
C PRO A 157 -3.26 19.83 27.07
N PRO A 158 -1.91 19.70 27.11
CA PRO A 158 -1.12 18.88 26.18
C PRO A 158 -1.46 17.36 26.23
N ASN A 159 -2.18 16.93 27.26
CA ASN A 159 -2.53 15.52 27.48
C ASN A 159 -3.95 15.14 27.05
N LYS A 160 -4.75 16.06 26.51
CA LYS A 160 -6.07 15.73 25.97
C LYS A 160 -5.98 15.46 24.48
N VAL A 161 -6.37 14.25 24.08
CA VAL A 161 -6.55 13.91 22.67
C VAL A 161 -7.68 14.75 22.11
N ILE A 162 -7.39 15.59 21.11
CA ILE A 162 -8.40 16.37 20.40
C ILE A 162 -9.26 15.37 19.61
N PRO A 163 -10.57 15.25 19.89
CA PRO A 163 -11.40 14.18 19.30
C PRO A 163 -11.65 14.31 17.80
N ILE A 164 -11.24 15.43 17.18
CA ILE A 164 -11.35 15.66 15.74
C ILE A 164 -10.05 16.28 15.27
N ASP A 165 -8.97 15.54 15.38
CA ASP A 165 -7.69 16.01 14.89
C ASP A 165 -7.37 15.35 13.54
N ASN A 166 -7.26 16.19 12.49
CA ASN A 166 -6.75 15.79 11.19
C ASN A 166 -5.25 15.48 11.22
N THR A 167 -4.59 15.56 12.40
CA THR A 167 -3.17 15.20 12.58
C THR A 167 -2.87 13.74 12.26
N CYS A 168 -3.86 12.86 12.31
CA CYS A 168 -3.70 11.49 11.85
C CYS A 168 -3.33 11.39 10.36
N LEU A 169 -3.57 12.45 9.57
CA LEU A 169 -3.19 12.53 8.15
C LEU A 169 -1.76 13.02 7.94
N LEU A 170 -1.20 13.76 8.90
CA LEU A 170 0.16 14.31 8.80
C LEU A 170 1.24 13.36 9.31
N TYR A 171 0.85 12.37 10.14
CA TYR A 171 1.80 11.41 10.73
C TYR A 171 2.22 10.29 9.77
N THR A 172 1.69 10.25 8.57
CA THR A 172 2.09 9.29 7.53
C THR A 172 3.08 9.86 6.52
N SER A 173 3.63 11.04 6.76
CA SER A 173 4.78 11.52 5.98
C SER A 173 6.05 10.90 6.56
N PRO A 174 6.67 9.90 5.92
CA PRO A 174 8.00 9.47 6.30
C PRO A 174 8.98 10.57 5.89
N SER A 175 9.64 11.15 6.87
CA SER A 175 10.91 11.88 6.69
C SER A 175 11.96 10.96 6.05
#